data_361b23636a4890810a196c666cc6f731
#
_entry.id   361b23636a4890810a196c666cc6f731
#
_cell.length_a   1.000
_cell.length_b   1.000
_cell.length_c   1.000
_cell.angle_alpha   90.00
_cell.angle_beta   90.00
_cell.angle_gamma   90.00
#
_symmetry.space_group_name_H-M   'P 1'
#
loop_
_entity.id
_entity.type
_entity.pdbx_description
1 polymer ?
#
loop_
_entity_poly.entity_id
_entity_poly.type
_entity_poly.pdbx_seq_one_letter_code
_entity_poly.pdbx_strand_id
1 'polypeptide(L)'
;MSSRPGFLLDENIDPAVADGLRRHELESFSARQLDLLSVSDPEIMETAIKRRLILVTRDTKDFLLLARVYLEREISFPGILLVPPSIPQHNPGALIDAIIRWTERYGSIEQIAGGIAWLSPADLDEGDARVREARPSYMRALERIGATI
;
A
#
# COMPACT_ATOMS: atom_id res chain seq x y z
N MET A 1 -19.59 11.80 -2.38
CA MET A 1 -18.49 12.30 -1.55
C MET A 1 -17.38 11.27 -1.46
N SER A 2 -16.21 11.60 -1.93
CA SER A 2 -15.11 10.66 -1.87
C SER A 2 -14.54 10.62 -0.44
N SER A 3 -14.42 9.42 0.10
CA SER A 3 -13.82 9.23 1.40
C SER A 3 -12.30 9.25 1.27
N ARG A 4 -11.63 9.84 2.24
CA ARG A 4 -10.18 9.69 2.31
C ARG A 4 -9.86 8.23 2.58
N PRO A 5 -8.80 7.70 1.98
CA PRO A 5 -8.46 6.30 2.20
C PRO A 5 -7.93 6.08 3.61
N GLY A 6 -8.13 4.86 4.12
CA GLY A 6 -7.47 4.40 5.31
C GLY A 6 -6.38 3.41 4.93
N PHE A 7 -5.45 3.17 5.83
CA PHE A 7 -4.26 2.36 5.54
C PHE A 7 -4.03 1.29 6.60
N LEU A 8 -3.60 0.12 6.14
CA LEU A 8 -3.10 -0.94 7.00
C LEU A 8 -1.61 -1.09 6.71
N LEU A 9 -0.78 -0.88 7.73
CA LEU A 9 0.67 -0.94 7.58
C LEU A 9 1.16 -2.31 8.04
N ASP A 10 1.86 -2.99 7.14
CA ASP A 10 2.40 -4.32 7.40
C ASP A 10 3.38 -4.30 8.57
N GLU A 11 3.64 -5.48 9.17
CA GLU A 11 4.45 -5.56 10.39
C GLU A 11 5.90 -5.10 10.21
N ASN A 12 6.42 -5.09 9.00
CA ASN A 12 7.77 -4.60 8.72
C ASN A 12 7.85 -3.07 8.60
N ILE A 13 6.74 -2.37 8.83
CA ILE A 13 6.72 -0.91 8.81
C ILE A 13 6.64 -0.39 10.24
N ASP A 14 7.47 0.62 10.53
CA ASP A 14 7.51 1.23 11.85
C ASP A 14 6.11 1.72 12.26
N PRO A 15 5.60 1.31 13.42
CA PRO A 15 4.29 1.76 13.88
C PRO A 15 4.14 3.28 14.00
N ALA A 16 5.24 4.01 14.13
CA ALA A 16 5.20 5.48 14.17
C ALA A 16 4.60 6.07 12.90
N VAL A 17 4.64 5.33 11.78
CA VAL A 17 4.03 5.78 10.53
C VAL A 17 2.52 5.89 10.70
N ALA A 18 1.89 4.91 11.34
CA ALA A 18 0.45 4.98 11.60
C ALA A 18 0.10 6.19 12.45
N ASP A 19 0.88 6.45 13.50
CA ASP A 19 0.65 7.62 14.36
C ASP A 19 0.76 8.92 13.58
N GLY A 20 1.77 9.02 12.72
CA GLY A 20 1.97 10.21 11.89
C GLY A 20 0.83 10.44 10.91
N LEU A 21 0.33 9.38 10.29
CA LEU A 21 -0.78 9.49 9.36
C LEU A 21 -2.06 9.91 10.08
N ARG A 22 -2.32 9.37 11.28
CA ARG A 22 -3.48 9.77 12.05
C ARG A 22 -3.44 11.24 12.45
N ARG A 23 -2.25 11.77 12.72
CA ARG A 23 -2.09 13.21 12.99
C ARG A 23 -2.45 14.08 11.78
N HIS A 24 -2.43 13.50 10.59
CA HIS A 24 -2.88 14.17 9.36
C HIS A 24 -4.29 13.76 8.98
N GLU A 25 -5.06 13.25 9.93
CA GLU A 25 -6.45 12.87 9.75
C GLU A 25 -6.66 11.75 8.72
N LEU A 26 -5.67 10.89 8.57
CA LEU A 26 -5.78 9.68 7.75
C LEU A 26 -5.92 8.48 8.66
N GLU A 27 -7.02 7.74 8.50
CA GLU A 27 -7.23 6.52 9.26
C GLU A 27 -6.09 5.54 8.93
N SER A 28 -5.42 5.05 9.96
CA SER A 28 -4.28 4.16 9.76
C SER A 28 -4.09 3.26 10.96
N PHE A 29 -3.72 2.03 10.67
CA PHE A 29 -3.48 1.03 11.70
C PHE A 29 -2.19 0.29 11.36
N SER A 30 -1.34 0.07 12.37
CA SER A 30 -0.24 -0.86 12.21
C SER A 30 -0.75 -2.28 12.38
N ALA A 31 0.00 -3.26 11.89
CA ALA A 31 -0.36 -4.66 12.08
C ALA A 31 -0.49 -4.99 13.57
N ARG A 32 0.38 -4.40 14.41
CA ARG A 32 0.32 -4.61 15.86
C ARG A 32 -1.03 -4.18 16.45
N GLN A 33 -1.56 -3.05 15.99
CA GLN A 33 -2.81 -2.52 16.53
C GLN A 33 -4.02 -3.40 16.21
N LEU A 34 -3.93 -4.21 15.16
CA LEU A 34 -5.00 -5.09 14.75
C LEU A 34 -4.72 -6.56 15.06
N ASP A 35 -3.73 -6.83 15.94
CA ASP A 35 -3.32 -8.18 16.31
C ASP A 35 -2.94 -9.05 15.12
N LEU A 36 -2.21 -8.46 14.17
CA LEU A 36 -1.81 -9.16 12.95
C LEU A 36 -0.32 -9.49 12.91
N LEU A 37 0.37 -9.41 14.05
CA LEU A 37 1.79 -9.78 14.07
C LEU A 37 1.94 -11.28 13.84
N SER A 38 2.86 -11.64 12.95
CA SER A 38 3.17 -13.03 12.62
C SER A 38 2.00 -13.81 11.98
N VAL A 39 0.98 -13.13 11.49
CA VAL A 39 -0.05 -13.79 10.71
C VAL A 39 0.40 -13.90 9.25
N SER A 40 -0.27 -14.76 8.49
CA SER A 40 0.07 -14.97 7.09
C SER A 40 -0.35 -13.77 6.23
N ASP A 41 0.30 -13.62 5.07
CA ASP A 41 -0.04 -12.56 4.13
C ASP A 41 -1.50 -12.61 3.68
N PRO A 42 -2.08 -13.77 3.39
CA PRO A 42 -3.53 -13.83 3.09
C PRO A 42 -4.41 -13.29 4.21
N GLU A 43 -4.05 -13.52 5.47
CA GLU A 43 -4.84 -13.00 6.59
C GLU A 43 -4.75 -11.47 6.68
N ILE A 44 -3.57 -10.91 6.38
CA ILE A 44 -3.39 -9.46 6.33
C ILE A 44 -4.26 -8.88 5.21
N MET A 45 -4.24 -9.49 4.04
CA MET A 45 -5.04 -9.04 2.90
C MET A 45 -6.53 -9.12 3.20
N GLU A 46 -6.98 -10.20 3.84
CA GLU A 46 -8.38 -10.33 4.23
C GLU A 46 -8.81 -9.23 5.19
N THR A 47 -7.94 -8.86 6.13
CA THR A 47 -8.24 -7.76 7.05
C THR A 47 -8.35 -6.45 6.31
N ALA A 48 -7.45 -6.20 5.36
CA ALA A 48 -7.50 -5.01 4.53
C ALA A 48 -8.82 -4.94 3.75
N ILE A 49 -9.25 -6.05 3.20
CA ILE A 49 -10.52 -6.13 2.46
C ILE A 49 -11.70 -5.83 3.37
N LYS A 50 -11.77 -6.49 4.52
CA LYS A 50 -12.88 -6.33 5.44
C LYS A 50 -13.00 -4.91 5.98
N ARG A 51 -11.88 -4.28 6.25
CA ARG A 51 -11.85 -2.92 6.81
C ARG A 51 -11.74 -1.84 5.75
N ARG A 52 -11.64 -2.23 4.48
CA ARG A 52 -11.49 -1.31 3.36
C ARG A 52 -10.27 -0.40 3.53
N LEU A 53 -9.16 -1.01 3.91
CA LEU A 53 -7.90 -0.30 4.09
C LEU A 53 -6.94 -0.62 2.95
N ILE A 54 -6.21 0.40 2.51
CA ILE A 54 -5.14 0.20 1.53
C ILE A 54 -3.95 -0.39 2.28
N LEU A 55 -3.43 -1.50 1.78
CA LEU A 55 -2.27 -2.15 2.39
C LEU A 55 -1.00 -1.43 1.98
N VAL A 56 -0.14 -1.13 2.96
CA VAL A 56 1.18 -0.54 2.71
C VAL A 56 2.21 -1.55 3.17
N THR A 57 3.10 -1.97 2.29
CA THR A 57 4.06 -3.03 2.62
C THR A 57 5.41 -2.82 1.93
N ARG A 58 6.47 -3.30 2.57
CA ARG A 58 7.80 -3.40 1.96
C ARG A 58 8.04 -4.78 1.38
N ASP A 59 7.18 -5.74 1.69
CA ASP A 59 7.29 -7.12 1.19
C ASP A 59 6.65 -7.19 -0.20
N THR A 60 7.35 -6.63 -1.17
CA THR A 60 6.78 -6.44 -2.50
C THR A 60 6.52 -7.74 -3.22
N LYS A 61 7.48 -8.66 -3.18
CA LYS A 61 7.36 -9.90 -3.95
C LYS A 61 6.18 -10.75 -3.50
N ASP A 62 6.08 -11.01 -2.20
CA ASP A 62 5.04 -11.87 -1.68
C ASP A 62 3.64 -11.30 -1.88
N PHE A 63 3.48 -9.99 -1.67
CA PHE A 63 2.17 -9.38 -1.87
C PHE A 63 1.80 -9.23 -3.34
N LEU A 64 2.77 -9.06 -4.23
CA LEU A 64 2.49 -9.07 -5.66
C LEU A 64 2.01 -10.44 -6.13
N LEU A 65 2.64 -11.51 -5.63
CA LEU A 65 2.21 -12.85 -5.96
C LEU A 65 0.80 -13.13 -5.41
N LEU A 66 0.52 -12.67 -4.21
CA LEU A 66 -0.81 -12.82 -3.62
C LEU A 66 -1.85 -12.02 -4.41
N ALA A 67 -1.52 -10.79 -4.81
CA ALA A 67 -2.42 -9.98 -5.62
C ALA A 67 -2.74 -10.66 -6.94
N ARG A 68 -1.77 -11.35 -7.53
CA ARG A 68 -2.01 -12.13 -8.75
C ARG A 68 -3.09 -13.17 -8.55
N VAL A 69 -3.04 -13.89 -7.43
CA VAL A 69 -4.05 -14.90 -7.12
C VAL A 69 -5.43 -14.24 -7.00
N TYR A 70 -5.49 -13.10 -6.32
CA TYR A 70 -6.77 -12.38 -6.13
C TYR A 70 -7.33 -11.90 -7.48
N LEU A 71 -6.46 -11.35 -8.33
CA LEU A 71 -6.88 -10.88 -9.66
C LEU A 71 -7.37 -12.04 -10.53
N GLU A 72 -6.67 -13.17 -10.50
CA GLU A 72 -7.07 -14.35 -11.27
C GLU A 72 -8.40 -14.92 -10.79
N ARG A 73 -8.69 -14.81 -9.50
CA ARG A 73 -9.95 -15.27 -8.92
C ARG A 73 -11.03 -14.20 -8.92
N GLU A 74 -10.73 -13.04 -9.47
CA GLU A 74 -11.65 -11.91 -9.52
C GLU A 74 -12.14 -11.48 -8.13
N ILE A 75 -11.24 -11.56 -7.15
CA ILE A 75 -11.52 -11.10 -5.78
C ILE A 75 -11.02 -9.66 -5.67
N SER A 76 -11.90 -8.75 -5.30
CA SER A 76 -11.55 -7.33 -5.15
C SER A 76 -10.80 -7.08 -3.85
N PHE A 77 -9.87 -6.14 -3.90
CA PHE A 77 -9.18 -5.64 -2.71
C PHE A 77 -9.03 -4.11 -2.83
N PRO A 78 -8.90 -3.40 -1.69
CA PRO A 78 -8.88 -1.93 -1.74
C PRO A 78 -7.70 -1.34 -2.49
N GLY A 79 -6.54 -1.93 -2.37
CA GLY A 79 -5.34 -1.46 -3.05
C GLY A 79 -4.09 -1.79 -2.27
N ILE A 80 -2.94 -1.75 -2.94
CA ILE A 80 -1.64 -2.01 -2.32
C ILE A 80 -0.66 -0.91 -2.71
N LEU A 81 -0.04 -0.30 -1.71
CA LEU A 81 1.06 0.64 -1.90
C LEU A 81 2.36 -0.07 -1.53
N LEU A 82 3.26 -0.13 -2.48
CA LEU A 82 4.55 -0.79 -2.31
C LEU A 82 5.60 0.25 -1.92
N VAL A 83 6.36 -0.04 -0.87
CA VAL A 83 7.38 0.87 -0.36
C VAL A 83 8.73 0.45 -0.91
N PRO A 84 9.36 1.27 -1.76
CA PRO A 84 10.64 0.92 -2.35
C PRO A 84 11.79 1.10 -1.36
N PRO A 85 12.95 0.46 -1.62
CA PRO A 85 14.13 0.65 -0.77
C PRO A 85 14.62 2.10 -0.71
N SER A 86 14.29 2.91 -1.68
CA SER A 86 14.66 4.33 -1.70
C SER A 86 13.98 5.15 -0.60
N ILE A 87 12.92 4.61 0.01
CA ILE A 87 12.33 5.21 1.20
C ILE A 87 12.91 4.45 2.40
N PRO A 88 13.82 5.06 3.18
CA PRO A 88 14.56 4.32 4.20
C PRO A 88 13.67 3.79 5.32
N GLN A 89 14.00 2.58 5.79
CA GLN A 89 13.24 1.92 6.84
C GLN A 89 13.35 2.63 8.19
N HIS A 90 14.48 3.26 8.42
CA HIS A 90 14.74 3.96 9.70
C HIS A 90 14.29 5.43 9.69
N ASN A 91 13.56 5.83 8.66
CA ASN A 91 13.06 7.20 8.56
C ASN A 91 11.53 7.18 8.36
N PRO A 92 10.78 7.02 9.45
CA PRO A 92 9.32 6.98 9.32
C PRO A 92 8.72 8.26 8.75
N GLY A 93 9.36 9.42 8.99
CA GLY A 93 8.89 10.67 8.42
C GLY A 93 8.87 10.67 6.89
N ALA A 94 9.86 10.05 6.27
CA ALA A 94 9.92 9.96 4.81
C ALA A 94 8.75 9.15 4.26
N LEU A 95 8.39 8.07 4.92
CA LEU A 95 7.27 7.25 4.49
C LEU A 95 5.93 7.93 4.74
N ILE A 96 5.78 8.57 5.90
CA ILE A 96 4.58 9.36 6.20
C ILE A 96 4.36 10.40 5.09
N ASP A 97 5.41 11.14 4.75
CA ASP A 97 5.33 12.18 3.73
C ASP A 97 4.98 11.61 2.36
N ALA A 98 5.55 10.48 1.99
CA ALA A 98 5.27 9.84 0.71
C ALA A 98 3.79 9.40 0.62
N ILE A 99 3.24 8.84 1.69
CA ILE A 99 1.85 8.41 1.72
C ILE A 99 0.91 9.63 1.64
N ILE A 100 1.22 10.69 2.37
CA ILE A 100 0.40 11.90 2.34
C ILE A 100 0.38 12.50 0.94
N ARG A 101 1.55 12.63 0.30
CA ARG A 101 1.62 13.16 -1.05
C ARG A 101 0.87 12.29 -2.05
N TRP A 102 0.98 10.96 -1.89
CA TRP A 102 0.22 10.04 -2.73
C TRP A 102 -1.28 10.25 -2.56
N THR A 103 -1.74 10.38 -1.30
CA THR A 103 -3.15 10.58 -0.98
C THR A 103 -3.67 11.90 -1.58
N GLU A 104 -2.89 12.96 -1.46
CA GLU A 104 -3.28 14.25 -2.02
C GLU A 104 -3.41 14.21 -3.54
N ARG A 105 -2.58 13.41 -4.19
CA ARG A 105 -2.61 13.31 -5.64
C ARG A 105 -3.74 12.42 -6.16
N TYR A 106 -4.02 11.33 -5.48
CA TYR A 106 -4.98 10.33 -5.98
C TYR A 106 -6.26 10.24 -5.14
N GLY A 107 -6.26 10.77 -3.96
CA GLY A 107 -7.40 11.22 -3.17
C GLY A 107 -8.40 10.22 -2.61
N SER A 108 -8.70 9.14 -3.24
CA SER A 108 -9.77 8.28 -2.75
C SER A 108 -9.48 6.80 -2.90
N ILE A 109 -10.13 6.01 -2.04
CA ILE A 109 -10.01 4.56 -2.11
C ILE A 109 -10.59 4.02 -3.42
N GLU A 110 -11.61 4.69 -3.96
CA GLU A 110 -12.24 4.27 -5.21
C GLU A 110 -11.28 4.38 -6.38
N GLN A 111 -10.38 5.36 -6.36
CA GLN A 111 -9.43 5.54 -7.46
C GLN A 111 -8.37 4.46 -7.49
N ILE A 112 -8.02 3.89 -6.33
CA ILE A 112 -7.02 2.85 -6.28
C ILE A 112 -7.62 1.45 -6.18
N ALA A 113 -8.93 1.33 -5.94
CA ALA A 113 -9.56 0.03 -5.71
C ALA A 113 -9.07 -1.03 -6.69
N GLY A 114 -8.48 -2.10 -6.16
CA GLY A 114 -7.86 -3.16 -6.95
C GLY A 114 -6.54 -2.76 -7.60
N GLY A 115 -6.02 -1.56 -7.32
CA GLY A 115 -4.79 -1.08 -7.92
C GLY A 115 -3.57 -1.36 -7.07
N ILE A 116 -2.40 -1.28 -7.71
CA ILE A 116 -1.12 -1.48 -7.06
C ILE A 116 -0.22 -0.34 -7.52
N ALA A 117 0.39 0.36 -6.57
CA ALA A 117 1.24 1.50 -6.90
C ALA A 117 2.51 1.46 -6.07
N TRP A 118 3.60 1.94 -6.66
CA TRP A 118 4.84 2.19 -5.92
C TRP A 118 4.80 3.60 -5.36
N LEU A 119 5.18 3.73 -4.10
CA LEU A 119 5.42 5.05 -3.52
C LEU A 119 6.75 5.58 -4.04
N SER A 120 6.86 6.91 -4.09
CA SER A 120 8.09 7.56 -4.52
C SER A 120 8.62 8.46 -3.41
N PRO A 121 9.95 8.57 -3.25
CA PRO A 121 10.51 9.59 -2.36
C PRO A 121 10.16 11.00 -2.84
N ALA A 122 10.23 11.96 -1.92
CA ALA A 122 9.85 13.34 -2.22
C ALA A 122 10.62 13.94 -3.40
N ASP A 123 11.90 13.63 -3.49
CA ASP A 123 12.78 14.19 -4.52
C ASP A 123 12.57 13.56 -5.90
N LEU A 124 11.77 12.49 -5.99
CA LEU A 124 11.47 11.82 -7.25
C LEU A 124 10.00 11.91 -7.62
N ASP A 125 9.27 12.83 -7.01
CA ASP A 125 7.84 12.94 -7.24
C ASP A 125 7.55 13.79 -8.48
N GLU A 126 7.82 13.23 -9.62
CA GLU A 126 7.66 13.88 -10.91
C GLU A 126 6.49 13.31 -11.71
N GLY A 127 5.47 12.83 -11.00
CA GLY A 127 4.29 12.33 -11.68
C GLY A 127 4.34 10.86 -12.04
N ASP A 128 5.37 10.15 -11.61
CA ASP A 128 5.48 8.73 -11.91
C ASP A 128 4.62 7.85 -11.02
N ALA A 129 4.17 8.37 -9.91
CA ALA A 129 3.36 7.60 -8.96
C ALA A 129 1.90 7.56 -9.44
N ARG A 130 1.66 7.05 -10.62
CA ARG A 130 0.33 7.01 -11.19
C ARG A 130 -0.41 5.77 -10.75
N VAL A 131 -1.66 5.98 -10.32
CA VAL A 131 -2.57 4.88 -10.09
C VAL A 131 -3.14 4.47 -11.44
N ARG A 132 -3.10 3.18 -11.72
CA ARG A 132 -3.60 2.61 -12.96
C ARG A 132 -4.63 1.55 -12.64
N GLU A 133 -5.27 1.01 -13.66
CA GLU A 133 -6.06 -0.18 -13.48
C GLU A 133 -5.18 -1.28 -12.89
N ALA A 134 -5.79 -2.16 -12.09
CA ALA A 134 -5.03 -3.15 -11.33
C ALA A 134 -4.07 -3.96 -12.18
N ARG A 135 -4.52 -4.45 -13.33
CA ARG A 135 -3.69 -5.32 -14.14
C ARG A 135 -2.44 -4.64 -14.69
N PRO A 136 -2.54 -3.46 -15.33
CA PRO A 136 -1.33 -2.76 -15.80
C PRO A 136 -0.38 -2.39 -14.66
N SER A 137 -0.90 -1.97 -13.51
CA SER A 137 -0.06 -1.62 -12.36
C SER A 137 0.67 -2.85 -11.83
N TYR A 138 -0.06 -3.96 -11.72
CA TYR A 138 0.48 -5.22 -11.25
C TYR A 138 1.60 -5.72 -12.16
N MET A 139 1.38 -5.68 -13.48
CA MET A 139 2.39 -6.14 -14.43
C MET A 139 3.68 -5.34 -14.32
N ARG A 140 3.57 -4.02 -14.22
CA ARG A 140 4.75 -3.16 -14.07
C ARG A 140 5.49 -3.42 -12.78
N ALA A 141 4.76 -3.64 -11.69
CA ALA A 141 5.38 -3.94 -10.40
C ALA A 141 6.15 -5.25 -10.47
N LEU A 142 5.59 -6.26 -11.12
CA LEU A 142 6.28 -7.54 -11.29
C LEU A 142 7.56 -7.38 -12.11
N GLU A 143 7.52 -6.59 -13.18
CA GLU A 143 8.70 -6.32 -13.99
C GLU A 143 9.82 -5.68 -13.16
N ARG A 144 9.47 -4.75 -12.26
CA ARG A 144 10.46 -4.07 -11.44
C ARG A 144 11.18 -5.00 -10.48
N ILE A 145 10.54 -6.05 -10.02
CA ILE A 145 11.17 -7.04 -9.14
C ILE A 145 11.72 -8.24 -9.89
N GLY A 146 11.65 -8.23 -11.21
CA GLY A 146 12.19 -9.29 -12.03
C GLY A 146 11.36 -10.58 -12.05
N ALA A 147 10.11 -10.51 -11.62
CA ALA A 147 9.24 -11.69 -11.63
C ALA A 147 8.66 -11.89 -13.04
N THR A 148 8.56 -13.16 -13.43
CA THR A 148 7.92 -13.51 -14.70
C THR A 148 6.49 -14.00 -14.45
N ILE A 149 5.65 -13.67 -15.36
CA ILE A 149 4.24 -14.07 -15.29
C ILE A 149 3.98 -15.18 -16.28
#